data_421bd57aadd70f6a689cde2d6b78ee19
#
_entry.id   421bd57aadd70f6a689cde2d6b78ee19
#
_cell.length_a   1.000
_cell.length_b   1.000
_cell.length_c   1.000
_cell.angle_alpha   90.00
_cell.angle_beta   90.00
_cell.angle_gamma   90.00
#
_symmetry.space_group_name_H-M   'P 1'
#
loop_
_entity.id
_entity.type
_entity.pdbx_description
1 polymer ?
#
loop_
_entity_poly.entity_id
_entity_poly.type
_entity_poly.pdbx_seq_one_letter_code
_entity_poly.pdbx_strand_id
1 'polypeptide(L)'
;MIGMFAEAGVEVTRTQTSAWLKKDDDPDYEECSDVMFATFLNGLINQRRGKKDGPQMPPEQSLNNNAVFRKLKIAFNLQAEDILATLALADFYISKHELSAFFRRSDSRHYRACKDQILRNFLHGMQIKMRGESQPKSDEEIAEDASVDSNSPWSRAKS
;
A
#
# COMPACT_ATOMS: atom_id res chain seq x y z
N MET A 1 -8.74 7.10 -7.41
CA MET A 1 -7.51 6.96 -8.22
C MET A 1 -7.32 8.16 -9.16
N ILE A 2 -8.31 8.50 -9.97
CA ILE A 2 -8.23 9.65 -10.90
C ILE A 2 -7.88 10.95 -10.14
N GLY A 3 -8.47 11.15 -8.97
CA GLY A 3 -8.21 12.31 -8.14
C GLY A 3 -6.74 12.46 -7.73
N MET A 4 -6.03 11.34 -7.49
CA MET A 4 -4.62 11.39 -7.13
C MET A 4 -3.75 11.88 -8.31
N PHE A 5 -4.09 11.47 -9.52
CA PHE A 5 -3.40 11.98 -10.70
C PHE A 5 -3.66 13.48 -10.88
N ALA A 6 -4.88 13.92 -10.64
CA ALA A 6 -5.22 15.34 -10.71
C ALA A 6 -4.44 16.16 -9.69
N GLU A 7 -4.25 15.65 -8.48
CA GLU A 7 -3.44 16.30 -7.44
C GLU A 7 -1.97 16.44 -7.85
N ALA A 8 -1.51 15.57 -8.72
CA ALA A 8 -0.16 15.64 -9.28
C ALA A 8 -0.10 16.45 -10.60
N GLY A 9 -1.22 17.05 -11.01
CA GLY A 9 -1.30 17.88 -12.22
C GLY A 9 -1.45 17.09 -13.51
N VAL A 10 -1.88 15.83 -13.43
CA VAL A 10 -2.03 14.96 -14.60
C VAL A 10 -3.48 14.47 -14.69
N GLU A 11 -4.05 14.58 -15.87
CA GLU A 11 -5.39 14.05 -16.14
C GLU A 11 -5.29 12.66 -16.74
N VAL A 12 -6.09 11.74 -16.20
CA VAL A 12 -6.21 10.37 -16.73
C VAL A 12 -7.69 10.03 -16.85
N THR A 13 -8.02 9.13 -17.76
CA THR A 13 -9.40 8.70 -17.98
C THR A 13 -9.69 7.43 -17.17
N ARG A 14 -10.99 7.15 -17.00
CA ARG A 14 -11.42 5.89 -16.40
C ARG A 14 -10.97 4.68 -17.21
N THR A 15 -10.96 4.82 -18.53
CA THR A 15 -10.52 3.75 -19.42
C THR A 15 -9.05 3.41 -19.17
N GLN A 16 -8.18 4.43 -19.04
CA GLN A 16 -6.77 4.23 -18.75
C GLN A 16 -6.58 3.55 -17.39
N THR A 17 -7.20 4.07 -16.33
CA THR A 17 -7.05 3.49 -14.98
C THR A 17 -7.61 2.08 -14.92
N SER A 18 -8.71 1.82 -15.61
CA SER A 18 -9.29 0.49 -15.68
C SER A 18 -8.35 -0.50 -16.37
N ALA A 19 -7.71 -0.07 -17.47
CA ALA A 19 -6.77 -0.91 -18.22
C ALA A 19 -5.56 -1.30 -17.36
N TRP A 20 -5.04 -0.37 -16.55
CA TRP A 20 -3.91 -0.64 -15.66
C TRP A 20 -4.25 -1.62 -14.53
N LEU A 21 -5.52 -1.71 -14.15
CA LEU A 21 -5.98 -2.57 -13.06
C LEU A 21 -6.43 -3.96 -13.52
N LYS A 22 -6.44 -4.22 -14.81
CA LYS A 22 -6.80 -5.52 -15.34
C LYS A 22 -5.69 -6.53 -15.13
N LYS A 23 -6.03 -7.81 -15.25
CA LYS A 23 -5.04 -8.88 -15.16
C LYS A 23 -4.17 -8.90 -16.41
N ASP A 24 -2.95 -9.40 -16.26
CA ASP A 24 -1.96 -9.46 -17.34
C ASP A 24 -2.46 -10.22 -18.57
N ASP A 25 -3.32 -11.19 -18.37
CA ASP A 25 -3.88 -12.04 -19.45
C ASP A 25 -5.10 -11.41 -20.13
N ASP A 26 -5.58 -10.26 -19.63
CA ASP A 26 -6.73 -9.57 -20.24
C ASP A 26 -6.25 -8.83 -21.48
N PRO A 27 -6.95 -8.97 -22.65
CA PRO A 27 -6.55 -8.31 -23.88
C PRO A 27 -6.59 -6.77 -23.80
N ASP A 28 -7.37 -6.22 -22.88
CA ASP A 28 -7.46 -4.77 -22.67
C ASP A 28 -6.49 -4.27 -21.60
N TYR A 29 -5.64 -5.14 -21.07
CA TYR A 29 -4.64 -4.75 -20.08
C TYR A 29 -3.60 -3.82 -20.70
N GLU A 30 -3.25 -2.78 -19.96
CA GLU A 30 -2.13 -1.91 -20.28
C GLU A 30 -1.21 -1.81 -19.08
N GLU A 31 0.07 -1.83 -19.34
CA GLU A 31 1.07 -1.67 -18.29
C GLU A 31 1.14 -0.22 -17.83
N CYS A 32 1.05 -0.01 -16.52
CA CYS A 32 1.26 1.31 -15.94
C CYS A 32 2.77 1.56 -15.83
N SER A 33 3.27 2.57 -16.52
CA SER A 33 4.70 2.90 -16.49
C SER A 33 5.11 3.38 -15.09
N ASP A 34 6.41 3.29 -14.80
CA ASP A 34 6.95 3.78 -13.53
C ASP A 34 6.70 5.27 -13.35
N VAL A 35 6.77 6.06 -14.42
CA VAL A 35 6.48 7.49 -14.37
C VAL A 35 5.02 7.73 -13.95
N MET A 36 4.09 6.99 -14.52
CA MET A 36 2.67 7.12 -14.18
C MET A 36 2.40 6.65 -12.75
N PHE A 37 3.04 5.57 -12.34
CA PHE A 37 2.90 5.09 -10.96
C PHE A 37 3.49 6.10 -9.96
N ALA A 38 4.66 6.65 -10.26
CA ALA A 38 5.27 7.71 -9.44
C ALA A 38 4.37 8.94 -9.37
N THR A 39 3.74 9.30 -10.48
CA THR A 39 2.77 10.40 -10.53
C THR A 39 1.59 10.14 -9.61
N PHE A 40 1.05 8.94 -9.66
CA PHE A 40 -0.05 8.53 -8.78
C PHE A 40 0.35 8.63 -7.30
N LEU A 41 1.53 8.10 -6.95
CA LEU A 41 2.02 8.13 -5.57
C LEU A 41 2.28 9.55 -5.08
N ASN A 42 2.81 10.41 -5.94
CA ASN A 42 3.01 11.83 -5.62
C ASN A 42 1.66 12.52 -5.39
N GLY A 43 0.66 12.22 -6.20
CA GLY A 43 -0.69 12.72 -6.02
C GLY A 43 -1.33 12.23 -4.73
N LEU A 44 -1.11 10.98 -4.38
CA LEU A 44 -1.57 10.40 -3.12
C LEU A 44 -0.96 11.13 -1.92
N ILE A 45 0.35 11.42 -1.97
CA ILE A 45 1.03 12.19 -0.93
C ILE A 45 0.40 13.58 -0.82
N ASN A 46 0.20 14.27 -1.94
CA ASN A 46 -0.40 15.61 -1.96
C ASN A 46 -1.81 15.61 -1.37
N GLN A 47 -2.61 14.60 -1.71
CA GLN A 47 -3.98 14.48 -1.22
C GLN A 47 -4.03 14.26 0.29
N ARG A 48 -3.14 13.44 0.81
CA ARG A 48 -3.17 13.04 2.22
C ARG A 48 -2.35 13.97 3.14
N ARG A 49 -1.26 14.54 2.61
CA ARG A 49 -0.33 15.38 3.40
C ARG A 49 -0.43 16.86 3.08
N GLY A 50 -1.16 17.22 2.04
CA GLY A 50 -1.23 18.56 1.55
C GLY A 50 -0.14 18.85 0.52
N LYS A 51 -0.51 19.65 -0.47
CA LYS A 51 0.41 20.03 -1.55
C LYS A 51 1.38 21.10 -1.03
N LYS A 52 2.66 20.86 -1.26
CA LYS A 52 3.69 21.84 -0.88
C LYS A 52 3.64 23.07 -1.77
N ASP A 53 3.93 24.24 -1.19
CA ASP A 53 4.08 25.47 -1.95
C ASP A 53 5.30 25.38 -2.84
N GLY A 54 5.22 25.99 -4.02
CA GLY A 54 6.32 26.03 -4.98
C GLY A 54 6.24 24.90 -6.02
N PRO A 55 7.31 24.75 -6.83
CA PRO A 55 7.32 23.74 -7.89
C PRO A 55 7.24 22.33 -7.30
N GLN A 56 6.43 21.48 -7.92
CA GLN A 56 6.33 20.08 -7.54
C GLN A 56 7.53 19.32 -8.10
N MET A 57 8.02 18.33 -7.35
CA MET A 57 9.07 17.48 -7.85
C MET A 57 8.56 16.62 -9.01
N PRO A 58 9.32 16.48 -10.09
CA PRO A 58 8.90 15.62 -11.20
C PRO A 58 8.84 14.17 -10.75
N PRO A 59 7.94 13.36 -11.35
CA PRO A 59 7.89 11.94 -11.04
C PRO A 59 9.16 11.22 -11.51
N GLU A 60 9.57 10.21 -10.77
CA GLU A 60 10.73 9.41 -11.11
C GLU A 60 10.50 8.65 -12.41
N GLN A 61 11.53 8.53 -13.23
CA GLN A 61 11.48 7.77 -14.48
C GLN A 61 11.50 6.26 -14.23
N SER A 62 12.00 5.85 -13.08
CA SER A 62 12.10 4.45 -12.67
C SER A 62 11.83 4.35 -11.18
N LEU A 63 11.08 3.33 -10.80
CA LEU A 63 10.75 3.06 -9.39
C LEU A 63 11.24 1.67 -9.01
N ASN A 64 11.82 1.56 -7.81
CA ASN A 64 12.04 0.28 -7.17
C ASN A 64 11.08 0.14 -5.98
N ASN A 65 11.03 -1.04 -5.38
CA ASN A 65 10.13 -1.31 -4.27
C ASN A 65 10.41 -0.41 -3.06
N ASN A 66 11.67 -0.08 -2.82
CA ASN A 66 12.05 0.80 -1.72
C ASN A 66 11.47 2.21 -1.89
N ALA A 67 11.48 2.73 -3.11
CA ALA A 67 10.91 4.04 -3.41
C ALA A 67 9.39 4.03 -3.25
N VAL A 68 8.73 2.99 -3.74
CA VAL A 68 7.28 2.82 -3.58
C VAL A 68 6.91 2.75 -2.10
N PHE A 69 7.63 1.94 -1.35
CA PHE A 69 7.41 1.76 0.08
C PHE A 69 7.56 3.08 0.84
N ARG A 70 8.63 3.82 0.52
CA ARG A 70 8.88 5.14 1.14
C ARG A 70 7.74 6.12 0.84
N LYS A 71 7.27 6.18 -0.40
CA LYS A 71 6.18 7.07 -0.78
C LYS A 71 4.89 6.72 -0.04
N LEU A 72 4.59 5.44 0.11
CA LEU A 72 3.43 4.99 0.88
C LEU A 72 3.56 5.35 2.36
N LYS A 73 4.75 5.17 2.92
CA LYS A 73 5.04 5.57 4.30
C LYS A 73 4.76 7.07 4.51
N ILE A 74 5.20 7.90 3.58
CA ILE A 74 4.99 9.35 3.63
C ILE A 74 3.51 9.67 3.49
N ALA A 75 2.84 9.10 2.48
CA ALA A 75 1.43 9.38 2.19
C ALA A 75 0.52 9.09 3.38
N PHE A 76 0.74 7.96 4.05
CA PHE A 76 -0.08 7.53 5.17
C PHE A 76 0.48 7.93 6.53
N ASN A 77 1.59 8.68 6.55
CA ASN A 77 2.24 9.16 7.77
C ASN A 77 2.51 8.03 8.76
N LEU A 78 3.13 6.95 8.27
CA LEU A 78 3.35 5.75 9.06
C LEU A 78 4.66 5.83 9.84
N GLN A 79 4.60 5.39 11.09
CA GLN A 79 5.79 5.15 11.90
C GLN A 79 6.25 3.70 11.69
N ALA A 80 7.46 3.36 12.15
CA ALA A 80 7.97 2.00 12.02
C ALA A 80 7.02 0.98 12.66
N GLU A 81 6.50 1.29 13.83
CA GLU A 81 5.57 0.43 14.55
C GLU A 81 4.28 0.19 13.76
N ASP A 82 3.78 1.23 13.08
CA ASP A 82 2.58 1.14 12.25
C ASP A 82 2.80 0.19 11.07
N ILE A 83 3.98 0.26 10.44
CA ILE A 83 4.32 -0.59 9.32
C ILE A 83 4.46 -2.04 9.77
N LEU A 84 5.12 -2.27 10.91
CA LEU A 84 5.26 -3.62 11.46
C LEU A 84 3.90 -4.23 11.81
N ALA A 85 3.00 -3.43 12.37
CA ALA A 85 1.63 -3.86 12.68
C ALA A 85 0.85 -4.18 11.39
N THR A 86 1.03 -3.38 10.35
CA THR A 86 0.40 -3.60 9.04
C THR A 86 0.88 -4.91 8.41
N LEU A 87 2.18 -5.16 8.45
CA LEU A 87 2.75 -6.42 7.94
C LEU A 87 2.23 -7.63 8.74
N ALA A 88 2.06 -7.46 10.05
CA ALA A 88 1.51 -8.51 10.90
C ALA A 88 0.08 -8.90 10.52
N LEU A 89 -0.71 -7.97 10.01
CA LEU A 89 -2.05 -8.27 9.49
C LEU A 89 -2.02 -9.27 8.33
N ALA A 90 -0.93 -9.30 7.59
CA ALA A 90 -0.69 -10.25 6.51
C ALA A 90 0.14 -11.45 6.96
N ASP A 91 0.25 -11.67 8.27
CA ASP A 91 1.04 -12.74 8.88
C ASP A 91 2.52 -12.71 8.49
N PHE A 92 3.05 -11.52 8.30
CA PHE A 92 4.45 -11.32 7.94
C PHE A 92 5.16 -10.51 9.01
N TYR A 93 6.29 -11.04 9.50
CA TYR A 93 7.00 -10.46 10.63
C TYR A 93 8.47 -10.23 10.29
N ILE A 94 8.91 -8.98 10.48
CA ILE A 94 10.33 -8.61 10.36
C ILE A 94 10.69 -7.75 11.57
N SER A 95 11.99 -7.62 11.80
CA SER A 95 12.48 -6.76 12.89
C SER A 95 12.43 -5.29 12.48
N LYS A 96 12.41 -4.41 13.47
CA LYS A 96 12.49 -2.96 13.23
C LYS A 96 13.79 -2.59 12.52
N HIS A 97 14.86 -3.30 12.82
CA HIS A 97 16.17 -3.11 12.18
C HIS A 97 16.11 -3.45 10.69
N GLU A 98 15.51 -4.58 10.35
CA GLU A 98 15.32 -4.98 8.94
C GLU A 98 14.49 -3.96 8.19
N LEU A 99 13.40 -3.49 8.82
CA LEU A 99 12.53 -2.48 8.22
C LEU A 99 13.29 -1.19 7.94
N SER A 100 14.07 -0.72 8.89
CA SER A 100 14.81 0.55 8.74
C SER A 100 15.81 0.49 7.59
N ALA A 101 16.34 -0.69 7.28
CA ALA A 101 17.30 -0.86 6.19
C ALA A 101 16.69 -0.54 4.82
N PHE A 102 15.38 -0.74 4.65
CA PHE A 102 14.68 -0.42 3.39
C PHE A 102 14.57 1.08 3.14
N PHE A 103 14.65 1.90 4.19
CA PHE A 103 14.50 3.35 4.10
C PHE A 103 15.82 4.11 4.14
N ARG A 104 16.95 3.39 4.18
CA ARG A 104 18.26 4.01 4.11
C ARG A 104 18.56 4.44 2.68
N ARG A 105 19.54 5.31 2.52
CA ARG A 105 20.00 5.71 1.19
C ARG A 105 20.59 4.50 0.48
N SER A 106 20.38 4.42 -0.83
CA SER A 106 20.83 3.27 -1.63
C SER A 106 22.37 3.11 -1.64
N ASP A 107 23.10 4.17 -1.35
CA ASP A 107 24.55 4.15 -1.25
C ASP A 107 25.06 3.74 0.14
N SER A 108 24.18 3.56 1.12
CA SER A 108 24.54 3.09 2.44
C SER A 108 24.82 1.60 2.42
N ARG A 109 25.88 1.18 3.11
CA ARG A 109 26.19 -0.25 3.23
C ARG A 109 25.15 -1.02 4.05
N HIS A 110 24.33 -0.32 4.82
CA HIS A 110 23.24 -0.92 5.59
C HIS A 110 21.91 -0.96 4.83
N TYR A 111 21.90 -0.43 3.61
CA TYR A 111 20.72 -0.48 2.75
C TYR A 111 20.42 -1.91 2.33
N ARG A 112 19.12 -2.23 2.30
CA ARG A 112 18.62 -3.51 1.80
C ARG A 112 17.53 -3.25 0.78
N ALA A 113 17.57 -3.99 -0.32
CA ALA A 113 16.51 -3.92 -1.32
C ALA A 113 15.25 -4.59 -0.77
N CYS A 114 14.13 -3.89 -0.88
CA CYS A 114 12.83 -4.43 -0.50
C CYS A 114 12.36 -5.41 -1.58
N LYS A 115 12.20 -6.66 -1.23
CA LYS A 115 11.75 -7.70 -2.17
C LYS A 115 10.25 -7.54 -2.44
N ASP A 116 9.82 -8.03 -3.59
CA ASP A 116 8.42 -7.96 -4.01
C ASP A 116 7.47 -8.55 -2.96
N GLN A 117 7.87 -9.64 -2.33
CA GLN A 117 7.05 -10.31 -1.32
C GLN A 117 6.76 -9.39 -0.13
N ILE A 118 7.74 -8.62 0.29
CA ILE A 118 7.59 -7.70 1.42
C ILE A 118 6.59 -6.58 1.07
N LEU A 119 6.74 -5.98 -0.11
CA LEU A 119 5.83 -4.95 -0.56
C LEU A 119 4.42 -5.48 -0.73
N ARG A 120 4.25 -6.67 -1.30
CA ARG A 120 2.95 -7.33 -1.45
C ARG A 120 2.28 -7.57 -0.10
N ASN A 121 3.03 -8.06 0.88
CA ASN A 121 2.51 -8.29 2.23
C ASN A 121 2.10 -6.99 2.89
N PHE A 122 2.89 -5.92 2.69
CA PHE A 122 2.53 -4.61 3.20
C PHE A 122 1.23 -4.09 2.57
N LEU A 123 1.11 -4.20 1.26
CA LEU A 123 -0.10 -3.76 0.55
C LEU A 123 -1.32 -4.58 0.96
N HIS A 124 -1.14 -5.88 1.16
CA HIS A 124 -2.20 -6.76 1.65
C HIS A 124 -2.64 -6.35 3.06
N GLY A 125 -1.69 -6.08 3.94
CA GLY A 125 -1.98 -5.60 5.30
C GLY A 125 -2.70 -4.26 5.29
N MET A 126 -2.30 -3.34 4.42
CA MET A 126 -2.98 -2.05 4.25
C MET A 126 -4.41 -2.23 3.77
N GLN A 127 -4.63 -3.17 2.85
CA GLN A 127 -5.97 -3.48 2.37
C GLN A 127 -6.87 -3.98 3.49
N ILE A 128 -6.37 -4.88 4.33
CA ILE A 128 -7.09 -5.39 5.49
C ILE A 128 -7.44 -4.25 6.45
N LYS A 129 -6.47 -3.40 6.76
CA LYS A 129 -6.64 -2.27 7.66
C LYS A 129 -7.69 -1.29 7.14
N MET A 130 -7.61 -0.94 5.87
CA MET A 130 -8.54 0.02 5.26
C MET A 130 -9.96 -0.52 5.17
N ARG A 131 -10.13 -1.80 4.93
CA ARG A 131 -11.44 -2.43 4.94
C ARG A 131 -12.08 -2.37 6.33
N GLY A 132 -11.29 -2.61 7.35
CA GLY A 132 -11.75 -2.51 8.73
C GLY A 132 -12.18 -1.09 9.11
N GLU A 133 -11.47 -0.09 8.62
CA GLU A 133 -11.80 1.31 8.86
C GLU A 133 -13.00 1.79 8.03
N SER A 134 -13.15 1.26 6.81
CA SER A 134 -14.21 1.67 5.89
C SER A 134 -15.57 1.08 6.22
N GLN A 135 -15.60 -0.03 6.92
CA GLN A 135 -16.83 -0.74 7.26
C GLN A 135 -16.89 -0.96 8.76
N PRO A 136 -17.52 -0.05 9.49
CA PRO A 136 -17.77 -0.31 10.90
C PRO A 136 -18.62 -1.57 10.99
N LYS A 137 -18.12 -2.56 11.69
CA LYS A 137 -18.86 -3.80 11.91
C LYS A 137 -20.09 -3.50 12.73
N SER A 138 -21.24 -3.94 12.26
CA SER A 138 -22.45 -3.87 13.04
C SER A 138 -22.33 -4.85 14.20
N ASP A 139 -23.05 -4.60 15.25
CA ASP A 139 -23.08 -5.50 16.38
C ASP A 139 -23.55 -6.91 15.96
N GLU A 140 -24.41 -6.96 14.96
CA GLU A 140 -24.89 -8.22 14.39
C GLU A 140 -23.79 -9.01 13.72
N GLU A 141 -22.94 -8.34 12.93
CA GLU A 141 -21.80 -8.99 12.29
C GLU A 141 -20.82 -9.54 13.29
N ILE A 142 -20.57 -8.79 14.37
CA ILE A 142 -19.68 -9.23 15.44
C ILE A 142 -20.24 -10.48 16.12
N ALA A 143 -21.52 -10.48 16.38
CA ALA A 143 -22.20 -11.61 17.00
C ALA A 143 -22.20 -12.83 16.08
N GLU A 144 -22.40 -12.61 14.79
CA GLU A 144 -22.38 -13.66 13.78
C GLU A 144 -20.99 -14.28 13.65
N ASP A 145 -19.97 -13.45 13.59
CA ASP A 145 -18.58 -13.89 13.56
C ASP A 145 -18.24 -14.72 14.79
N ALA A 146 -18.64 -14.27 15.96
CA ALA A 146 -18.41 -14.98 17.20
C ALA A 146 -19.13 -16.32 17.21
N SER A 147 -20.35 -16.36 16.70
CA SER A 147 -21.13 -17.59 16.58
C SER A 147 -20.47 -18.59 15.65
N VAL A 148 -20.00 -18.12 14.50
CA VAL A 148 -19.29 -18.95 13.52
C VAL A 148 -18.00 -19.50 14.15
N ASP A 149 -17.27 -18.67 14.85
CA ASP A 149 -16.02 -19.09 15.50
C ASP A 149 -16.26 -20.16 16.56
N SER A 150 -17.33 -20.03 17.32
CA SER A 150 -17.66 -21.01 18.37
C SER A 150 -18.05 -22.37 17.79
N ASN A 151 -18.59 -22.39 16.57
CA ASN A 151 -19.01 -23.61 15.90
C ASN A 151 -17.99 -24.13 14.88
N SER A 152 -16.93 -23.36 14.66
CA SER A 152 -15.92 -23.67 13.67
C SER A 152 -15.06 -24.85 14.11
N PRO A 153 -14.74 -25.79 13.21
CA PRO A 153 -13.74 -26.83 13.51
C PRO A 153 -12.40 -26.26 13.91
N TRP A 154 -12.09 -25.06 13.44
CA TRP A 154 -10.85 -24.36 13.78
C TRP A 154 -10.77 -23.99 15.24
N SER A 155 -11.89 -23.49 15.79
CA SER A 155 -11.93 -23.14 17.21
C SER A 155 -11.72 -24.36 18.08
N ARG A 156 -12.32 -25.48 17.72
CA ARG A 156 -12.16 -26.74 18.46
C ARG A 156 -10.75 -27.30 18.30
N ALA A 157 -10.17 -27.16 17.14
CA ALA A 157 -8.80 -27.63 16.90
C ALA A 157 -7.76 -26.83 17.71
N LYS A 158 -8.07 -25.59 18.00
CA LYS A 158 -7.18 -24.71 18.78
C LYS A 158 -7.36 -24.89 20.29
N SER A 159 -8.48 -25.37 20.69
CA SER A 159 -8.74 -25.61 22.10
C SER A 159 -8.34 -27.02 22.50
#